data_d6f88bae31a9543e2f1c548e2952db62
#
_entry.id   d6f88bae31a9543e2f1c548e2952db62
#
_cell.length_a   1.000
_cell.length_b   1.000
_cell.length_c   1.000
_cell.angle_alpha   90.00
_cell.angle_beta   90.00
_cell.angle_gamma   90.00
#
_symmetry.space_group_name_H-M   'P 1'
#
loop_
_entity.id
_entity.type
_entity.pdbx_description
1 polymer ?
#
loop_
_entity_poly.entity_id
_entity_poly.type
_entity_poly.pdbx_seq_one_letter_code
_entity_poly.pdbx_strand_id
1 'polypeptide(L)'
;MLYDKRGLALTTDNQIAVDAFDATVEAFLTSGRDTGPLLASLDETDPNMLMGVCLRGYLMRMASLIELDIKSQIALADAQRLCLGATTREQLHVDALASWCAGDLVKAGQIWETILIDYPHDILALRLAHNIHFFVGDIFRMRDSMARLMPRWSEEIPGYGYVLGCRAFSLEEAGEYERAEPIGRRAVELNENDIWAGHAVAHVLEMQGRRSDGVEWINNHEKAWSKRGLFAKHLWWHRSLHYLEMNNFSAVLDAYDREFWLEPSEDNIDICNSSSMLMRLHMLGVPV
;
A
#
# COMPACT_ATOMS: atom_id res chain seq x y z
N MET A 1 28.65 5.25 0.47
CA MET A 1 27.42 5.05 1.27
C MET A 1 26.74 6.39 1.43
N LEU A 2 25.50 6.51 1.02
CA LEU A 2 24.67 7.71 1.11
C LEU A 2 23.47 7.44 2.03
N TYR A 3 22.61 8.42 2.19
CA TYR A 3 21.44 8.31 3.08
C TYR A 3 20.18 8.75 2.33
N ASP A 4 19.08 8.02 2.52
CA ASP A 4 17.77 8.43 2.05
C ASP A 4 17.24 9.65 2.82
N LYS A 5 16.08 10.16 2.40
CA LYS A 5 15.47 11.34 3.03
C LYS A 5 15.04 11.13 4.49
N ARG A 6 15.09 9.90 5.00
CA ARG A 6 14.80 9.52 6.40
C ARG A 6 16.05 9.20 7.21
N GLY A 7 17.24 9.41 6.62
CA GLY A 7 18.53 9.18 7.26
C GLY A 7 18.95 7.72 7.32
N LEU A 8 18.37 6.85 6.52
CA LEU A 8 18.74 5.45 6.43
C LEU A 8 19.88 5.25 5.42
N ALA A 9 20.93 4.56 5.85
CA ALA A 9 22.10 4.31 5.01
C ALA A 9 21.76 3.40 3.82
N LEU A 10 22.27 3.75 2.65
CA LEU A 10 22.13 3.03 1.39
C LEU A 10 23.52 2.70 0.83
N THR A 11 23.74 1.45 0.45
CA THR A 11 25.00 0.98 -0.13
C THR A 11 25.07 1.36 -1.59
N THR A 12 25.28 2.64 -1.85
CA THR A 12 25.58 3.25 -3.15
C THR A 12 26.43 4.50 -2.93
N ASP A 13 27.10 4.99 -3.98
CA ASP A 13 27.80 6.28 -4.05
C ASP A 13 27.13 7.24 -5.08
N ASN A 14 26.00 6.82 -5.65
CA ASN A 14 25.24 7.56 -6.65
C ASN A 14 24.05 8.30 -6.02
N GLN A 15 24.17 9.63 -5.83
CA GLN A 15 23.11 10.46 -5.26
C GLN A 15 21.86 10.49 -6.14
N ILE A 16 22.00 10.43 -7.47
CA ILE A 16 20.84 10.42 -8.39
C ILE A 16 20.00 9.14 -8.17
N ALA A 17 20.68 8.01 -7.91
CA ALA A 17 19.99 6.76 -7.59
C ALA A 17 19.26 6.83 -6.23
N VAL A 18 19.84 7.50 -5.21
CA VAL A 18 19.16 7.73 -3.92
C VAL A 18 17.89 8.55 -4.12
N ASP A 19 17.98 9.65 -4.89
CA ASP A 19 16.82 10.51 -5.16
C ASP A 19 15.74 9.75 -5.96
N ALA A 20 16.13 8.93 -6.92
CA ALA A 20 15.22 8.07 -7.68
C ALA A 20 14.58 6.97 -6.81
N PHE A 21 15.34 6.39 -5.88
CA PHE A 21 14.81 5.43 -4.90
C PHE A 21 13.77 6.08 -4.00
N ASP A 22 14.06 7.25 -3.45
CA ASP A 22 13.12 7.99 -2.61
C ASP A 22 11.83 8.35 -3.38
N ALA A 23 11.95 8.78 -4.63
CA ALA A 23 10.80 9.07 -5.49
C ALA A 23 9.96 7.82 -5.78
N THR A 24 10.61 6.67 -6.03
CA THR A 24 9.93 5.39 -6.28
C THR A 24 9.19 4.90 -5.03
N VAL A 25 9.81 5.00 -3.84
CA VAL A 25 9.16 4.68 -2.57
C VAL A 25 7.96 5.58 -2.34
N GLU A 26 8.06 6.88 -2.61
CA GLU A 26 6.95 7.82 -2.47
C GLU A 26 5.77 7.44 -3.40
N ALA A 27 6.05 7.15 -4.67
CA ALA A 27 5.03 6.70 -5.62
C ALA A 27 4.37 5.38 -5.20
N PHE A 28 5.13 4.45 -4.65
CA PHE A 28 4.59 3.22 -4.06
C PHE A 28 3.65 3.49 -2.89
N LEU A 29 4.01 4.39 -1.98
CA LEU A 29 3.18 4.75 -0.82
C LEU A 29 1.84 5.38 -1.23
N THR A 30 1.83 6.19 -2.29
CA THR A 30 0.60 6.78 -2.86
C THR A 30 -0.20 5.81 -3.72
N SER A 31 0.28 4.57 -3.96
CA SER A 31 -0.25 3.66 -4.99
C SER A 31 -0.30 4.32 -6.37
N GLY A 32 0.72 5.13 -6.68
CA GLY A 32 0.81 5.94 -7.88
C GLY A 32 1.09 5.10 -9.14
N ARG A 33 0.47 5.49 -10.26
CA ARG A 33 0.68 4.83 -11.57
C ARG A 33 2.10 5.03 -12.12
N ASP A 34 2.83 5.99 -11.60
CA ASP A 34 4.22 6.31 -11.95
C ASP A 34 5.25 5.45 -11.22
N THR A 35 4.83 4.60 -10.27
CA THR A 35 5.72 3.69 -9.55
C THR A 35 6.56 2.81 -10.50
N GLY A 36 5.95 2.23 -11.53
CA GLY A 36 6.65 1.40 -12.51
C GLY A 36 7.68 2.19 -13.35
N PRO A 37 7.30 3.30 -13.99
CA PRO A 37 8.23 4.21 -14.68
C PRO A 37 9.39 4.71 -13.81
N LEU A 38 9.13 5.09 -12.56
CA LEU A 38 10.17 5.54 -11.63
C LEU A 38 11.13 4.41 -11.24
N LEU A 39 10.60 3.20 -11.01
CA LEU A 39 11.41 2.02 -10.77
C LEU A 39 12.32 1.72 -11.97
N ALA A 40 11.81 1.80 -13.19
CA ALA A 40 12.60 1.60 -14.40
C ALA A 40 13.73 2.64 -14.51
N SER A 41 13.44 3.90 -14.22
CA SER A 41 14.44 4.98 -14.19
C SER A 41 15.50 4.75 -13.10
N LEU A 42 15.12 4.24 -11.94
CA LEU A 42 16.07 3.86 -10.88
C LEU A 42 16.99 2.73 -11.36
N ASP A 43 16.45 1.69 -11.98
CA ASP A 43 17.23 0.56 -12.53
C ASP A 43 18.20 1.01 -13.62
N GLU A 44 17.83 1.99 -14.45
CA GLU A 44 18.73 2.58 -15.45
C GLU A 44 19.84 3.43 -14.82
N THR A 45 19.53 4.12 -13.71
CA THR A 45 20.46 5.03 -13.02
C THR A 45 21.51 4.28 -12.22
N ASP A 46 21.12 3.21 -11.52
CA ASP A 46 22.01 2.34 -10.74
C ASP A 46 21.44 0.91 -10.64
N PRO A 47 21.70 0.05 -11.63
CA PRO A 47 21.19 -1.32 -11.64
C PRO A 47 21.73 -2.21 -10.51
N ASN A 48 22.76 -1.75 -9.80
CA ASN A 48 23.39 -2.45 -8.69
C ASN A 48 23.10 -1.84 -7.31
N MET A 49 22.24 -0.85 -7.22
CA MET A 49 21.77 -0.34 -5.94
C MET A 49 20.91 -1.39 -5.22
N LEU A 50 21.45 -1.99 -4.15
CA LEU A 50 20.84 -3.15 -3.49
C LEU A 50 19.38 -2.89 -3.08
N MET A 51 19.10 -1.73 -2.47
CA MET A 51 17.71 -1.40 -2.06
C MET A 51 16.79 -1.15 -3.26
N GLY A 52 17.29 -0.66 -4.40
CA GLY A 52 16.53 -0.58 -5.65
C GLY A 52 16.14 -1.96 -6.16
N VAL A 53 17.09 -2.90 -6.15
CA VAL A 53 16.85 -4.31 -6.53
C VAL A 53 15.85 -4.98 -5.59
N CYS A 54 15.95 -4.76 -4.27
CA CYS A 54 14.98 -5.26 -3.30
C CYS A 54 13.59 -4.67 -3.55
N LEU A 55 13.48 -3.36 -3.76
CA LEU A 55 12.22 -2.68 -4.07
C LEU A 55 11.57 -3.26 -5.33
N ARG A 56 12.33 -3.46 -6.39
CA ARG A 56 11.88 -4.14 -7.62
C ARG A 56 11.30 -5.52 -7.32
N GLY A 57 12.00 -6.34 -6.55
CA GLY A 57 11.54 -7.67 -6.16
C GLY A 57 10.23 -7.62 -5.39
N TYR A 58 10.08 -6.69 -4.45
CA TYR A 58 8.87 -6.52 -3.65
C TYR A 58 7.67 -6.09 -4.49
N LEU A 59 7.85 -5.10 -5.37
CA LEU A 59 6.77 -4.60 -6.24
C LEU A 59 6.28 -5.69 -7.20
N MET A 60 7.19 -6.51 -7.73
CA MET A 60 6.84 -7.65 -8.56
C MET A 60 6.07 -8.74 -7.80
N ARG A 61 6.45 -9.04 -6.56
CA ARG A 61 5.71 -9.99 -5.70
C ARG A 61 4.33 -9.45 -5.34
N MET A 62 4.22 -8.17 -5.06
CA MET A 62 2.97 -7.53 -4.68
C MET A 62 1.92 -7.53 -5.79
N ALA A 63 2.36 -7.46 -7.04
CA ALA A 63 1.46 -7.50 -8.20
C ALA A 63 0.74 -8.85 -8.37
N SER A 64 1.21 -9.92 -7.72
CA SER A 64 0.57 -11.25 -7.71
C SER A 64 0.32 -11.86 -9.10
N LEU A 65 1.19 -11.56 -10.07
CA LEU A 65 1.16 -12.10 -11.43
C LEU A 65 2.29 -13.10 -11.63
N ILE A 66 1.99 -14.25 -12.24
CA ILE A 66 2.96 -15.35 -12.44
C ILE A 66 4.23 -14.89 -13.19
N GLU A 67 4.07 -14.07 -14.23
CA GLU A 67 5.19 -13.55 -14.99
C GLU A 67 6.11 -12.64 -14.15
N LEU A 68 5.53 -11.91 -13.19
CA LEU A 68 6.26 -11.06 -12.27
C LEU A 68 6.91 -11.85 -11.13
N ASP A 69 6.35 -13.00 -10.76
CA ASP A 69 7.01 -13.91 -9.81
C ASP A 69 8.37 -14.37 -10.32
N ILE A 70 8.50 -14.71 -11.62
CA ILE A 70 9.77 -15.09 -12.25
C ILE A 70 10.75 -13.93 -12.16
N LYS A 71 10.31 -12.70 -12.48
CA LYS A 71 11.15 -11.50 -12.41
C LYS A 71 11.57 -11.18 -10.97
N SER A 72 10.71 -11.43 -9.99
CA SER A 72 11.04 -11.29 -8.58
C SER A 72 12.13 -12.27 -8.13
N GLN A 73 12.13 -13.51 -8.62
CA GLN A 73 13.20 -14.48 -8.37
C GLN A 73 14.53 -14.02 -8.96
N ILE A 74 14.52 -13.40 -10.14
CA ILE A 74 15.73 -12.79 -10.74
C ILE A 74 16.22 -11.64 -9.85
N ALA A 75 15.33 -10.76 -9.41
CA ALA A 75 15.68 -9.66 -8.51
C ALA A 75 16.28 -10.18 -7.18
N LEU A 76 15.74 -11.29 -6.63
CA LEU A 76 16.31 -11.93 -5.46
C LEU A 76 17.74 -12.43 -5.70
N ALA A 77 17.98 -13.11 -6.81
CA ALA A 77 19.34 -13.60 -7.15
C ALA A 77 20.33 -12.44 -7.29
N ASP A 78 19.93 -11.33 -7.92
CA ASP A 78 20.72 -10.12 -8.00
C ASP A 78 20.99 -9.50 -6.62
N ALA A 79 19.96 -9.38 -5.78
CA ALA A 79 20.09 -8.85 -4.42
C ALA A 79 21.06 -9.69 -3.56
N GLN A 80 20.97 -11.01 -3.64
CA GLN A 80 21.88 -11.91 -2.95
C GLN A 80 23.33 -11.75 -3.40
N ARG A 81 23.57 -11.53 -4.69
CA ARG A 81 24.91 -11.25 -5.25
C ARG A 81 25.47 -9.91 -4.76
N LEU A 82 24.62 -8.90 -4.62
CA LEU A 82 24.98 -7.54 -4.19
C LEU A 82 25.08 -7.38 -2.67
N CYS A 83 24.59 -8.33 -1.90
CA CYS A 83 24.45 -8.25 -0.45
C CYS A 83 25.79 -8.20 0.31
N LEU A 84 26.88 -8.62 -0.32
CA LEU A 84 28.21 -8.65 0.31
C LEU A 84 28.71 -7.22 0.63
N GLY A 85 28.92 -6.93 1.91
CA GLY A 85 29.35 -5.60 2.36
C GLY A 85 28.23 -4.58 2.53
N ALA A 86 26.98 -4.95 2.31
CA ALA A 86 25.81 -4.12 2.58
C ALA A 86 25.56 -3.97 4.09
N THR A 87 24.77 -2.97 4.46
CA THR A 87 24.35 -2.77 5.87
C THR A 87 23.50 -3.93 6.37
N THR A 88 23.47 -4.16 7.69
CA THR A 88 22.59 -5.18 8.31
C THR A 88 21.12 -4.98 7.93
N ARG A 89 20.65 -3.74 7.84
CA ARG A 89 19.30 -3.40 7.40
C ARG A 89 19.03 -3.89 5.98
N GLU A 90 19.93 -3.60 5.05
CA GLU A 90 19.79 -4.02 3.64
C GLU A 90 19.87 -5.55 3.50
N GLN A 91 20.73 -6.22 4.29
CA GLN A 91 20.80 -7.69 4.32
C GLN A 91 19.47 -8.30 4.80
N LEU A 92 18.84 -7.72 5.83
CA LEU A 92 17.51 -8.14 6.30
C LEU A 92 16.43 -7.93 5.22
N HIS A 93 16.52 -6.87 4.40
CA HIS A 93 15.61 -6.71 3.26
C HIS A 93 15.78 -7.83 2.23
N VAL A 94 17.02 -8.27 1.94
CA VAL A 94 17.25 -9.42 1.07
C VAL A 94 16.65 -10.70 1.65
N ASP A 95 16.81 -10.94 2.96
CA ASP A 95 16.25 -12.11 3.65
C ASP A 95 14.71 -12.09 3.65
N ALA A 96 14.10 -10.92 3.80
CA ALA A 96 12.65 -10.75 3.71
C ALA A 96 12.14 -11.04 2.29
N LEU A 97 12.84 -10.55 1.26
CA LEU A 97 12.51 -10.86 -0.13
C LEU A 97 12.64 -12.36 -0.41
N ALA A 98 13.71 -13.01 0.09
CA ALA A 98 13.91 -14.45 -0.06
C ALA A 98 12.76 -15.24 0.60
N SER A 99 12.33 -14.84 1.79
CA SER A 99 11.20 -15.48 2.49
C SER A 99 9.89 -15.30 1.70
N TRP A 100 9.64 -14.10 1.16
CA TRP A 100 8.45 -13.85 0.35
C TRP A 100 8.47 -14.65 -0.96
N CYS A 101 9.60 -14.71 -1.66
CA CYS A 101 9.78 -15.51 -2.87
C CYS A 101 9.61 -17.02 -2.62
N ALA A 102 9.92 -17.48 -1.41
CA ALA A 102 9.69 -18.86 -0.97
C ALA A 102 8.21 -19.15 -0.56
N GLY A 103 7.35 -18.11 -0.56
CA GLY A 103 5.95 -18.22 -0.13
C GLY A 103 5.75 -18.12 1.38
N ASP A 104 6.79 -17.86 2.17
CA ASP A 104 6.71 -17.72 3.62
C ASP A 104 6.45 -16.25 4.00
N LEU A 105 5.18 -15.82 3.82
CA LEU A 105 4.74 -14.46 4.09
C LEU A 105 4.87 -14.11 5.57
N VAL A 106 4.61 -15.06 6.46
CA VAL A 106 4.71 -14.85 7.91
C VAL A 106 6.14 -14.54 8.30
N LYS A 107 7.11 -15.28 7.77
CA LYS A 107 8.53 -15.04 8.02
C LYS A 107 9.00 -13.72 7.41
N ALA A 108 8.56 -13.39 6.19
CA ALA A 108 8.87 -12.09 5.58
C ALA A 108 8.39 -10.93 6.48
N GLY A 109 7.15 -10.99 6.98
CA GLY A 109 6.60 -10.03 7.93
C GLY A 109 7.44 -9.92 9.21
N GLN A 110 7.86 -11.04 9.80
CA GLN A 110 8.71 -11.05 10.99
C GLN A 110 10.08 -10.40 10.75
N ILE A 111 10.66 -10.56 9.57
CA ILE A 111 11.94 -9.93 9.24
C ILE A 111 11.78 -8.41 9.11
N TRP A 112 10.72 -7.92 8.45
CA TRP A 112 10.45 -6.47 8.42
C TRP A 112 10.18 -5.91 9.82
N GLU A 113 9.47 -6.64 10.68
CA GLU A 113 9.31 -6.26 12.09
C GLU A 113 10.65 -6.16 12.81
N THR A 114 11.60 -7.04 12.51
CA THR A 114 12.97 -6.98 13.05
C THR A 114 13.70 -5.72 12.57
N ILE A 115 13.59 -5.39 11.27
CA ILE A 115 14.11 -4.12 10.74
C ILE A 115 13.54 -2.93 11.52
N LEU A 116 12.23 -2.91 11.75
CA LEU A 116 11.53 -1.80 12.40
C LEU A 116 11.85 -1.61 13.89
N ILE A 117 12.45 -2.61 14.56
CA ILE A 117 12.97 -2.46 15.91
C ILE A 117 14.18 -1.51 15.93
N ASP A 118 15.14 -1.73 15.04
CA ASP A 118 16.40 -0.99 15.00
C ASP A 118 16.31 0.25 14.08
N TYR A 119 15.48 0.17 13.05
CA TYR A 119 15.29 1.22 12.02
C TYR A 119 13.82 1.64 11.92
N PRO A 120 13.25 2.29 12.94
CA PRO A 120 11.82 2.61 13.01
C PRO A 120 11.33 3.57 11.92
N HIS A 121 12.23 4.26 11.23
CA HIS A 121 11.93 5.14 10.10
C HIS A 121 12.02 4.44 8.73
N ASP A 122 12.22 3.12 8.70
CA ASP A 122 12.16 2.36 7.44
C ASP A 122 10.71 2.22 6.98
N ILE A 123 10.26 3.22 6.23
CA ILE A 123 8.87 3.29 5.77
C ILE A 123 8.54 2.19 4.75
N LEU A 124 9.55 1.70 4.01
CA LEU A 124 9.36 0.57 3.10
C LEU A 124 9.08 -0.71 3.88
N ALA A 125 9.91 -1.02 4.88
CA ALA A 125 9.67 -2.17 5.77
C ALA A 125 8.33 -2.05 6.50
N LEU A 126 7.98 -0.84 6.99
CA LEU A 126 6.69 -0.57 7.63
C LEU A 126 5.52 -0.89 6.71
N ARG A 127 5.53 -0.35 5.48
CA ARG A 127 4.42 -0.55 4.54
C ARG A 127 4.29 -2.01 4.12
N LEU A 128 5.41 -2.69 3.89
CA LEU A 128 5.42 -4.11 3.52
C LEU A 128 4.95 -5.00 4.67
N ALA A 129 5.43 -4.78 5.90
CA ALA A 129 4.96 -5.50 7.08
C ALA A 129 3.46 -5.30 7.30
N HIS A 130 2.98 -4.05 7.20
CA HIS A 130 1.58 -3.69 7.31
C HIS A 130 0.70 -4.47 6.30
N ASN A 131 1.09 -4.47 5.03
CA ASN A 131 0.36 -5.18 3.98
C ASN A 131 0.36 -6.71 4.23
N ILE A 132 1.50 -7.28 4.60
CA ILE A 132 1.58 -8.73 4.83
C ILE A 132 0.77 -9.14 6.06
N HIS A 133 0.80 -8.40 7.15
CA HIS A 133 -0.04 -8.70 8.31
C HIS A 133 -1.53 -8.68 7.95
N PHE A 134 -1.95 -7.73 7.12
CA PHE A 134 -3.31 -7.71 6.58
C PHE A 134 -3.60 -8.95 5.72
N PHE A 135 -2.74 -9.30 4.76
CA PHE A 135 -2.96 -10.43 3.85
C PHE A 135 -2.99 -11.79 4.56
N VAL A 136 -2.26 -11.95 5.65
CA VAL A 136 -2.29 -13.19 6.45
C VAL A 136 -3.35 -13.16 7.56
N GLY A 137 -4.11 -12.08 7.69
CA GLY A 137 -5.16 -11.92 8.70
C GLY A 137 -4.65 -11.66 10.13
N ASP A 138 -3.38 -11.28 10.31
CA ASP A 138 -2.80 -10.96 11.62
C ASP A 138 -3.04 -9.50 12.00
N ILE A 139 -4.31 -9.16 12.14
CA ILE A 139 -4.79 -7.78 12.38
C ILE A 139 -4.24 -7.21 13.70
N PHE A 140 -4.17 -8.03 14.73
CA PHE A 140 -3.65 -7.56 16.02
C PHE A 140 -2.15 -7.24 15.96
N ARG A 141 -1.36 -8.03 15.23
CA ARG A 141 0.06 -7.71 15.02
C ARG A 141 0.21 -6.43 14.20
N MET A 142 -0.59 -6.26 13.14
CA MET A 142 -0.61 -5.02 12.34
C MET A 142 -0.88 -3.80 13.23
N ARG A 143 -1.92 -3.85 14.09
CA ARG A 143 -2.27 -2.79 15.03
C ARG A 143 -1.14 -2.51 16.04
N ASP A 144 -0.60 -3.55 16.64
CA ASP A 144 0.38 -3.42 17.71
C ASP A 144 1.75 -2.97 17.17
N SER A 145 2.13 -3.38 15.97
CA SER A 145 3.30 -2.86 15.25
C SER A 145 3.20 -1.35 15.07
N MET A 146 2.07 -0.87 14.55
CA MET A 146 1.84 0.57 14.40
C MET A 146 1.85 1.30 15.75
N ALA A 147 1.29 0.71 16.81
CA ALA A 147 1.31 1.31 18.15
C ALA A 147 2.74 1.48 18.69
N ARG A 148 3.62 0.50 18.41
CA ARG A 148 5.04 0.53 18.80
C ARG A 148 5.82 1.60 18.03
N LEU A 149 5.50 1.79 16.75
CA LEU A 149 6.23 2.71 15.87
C LEU A 149 5.84 4.18 16.07
N MET A 150 4.58 4.47 16.34
CA MET A 150 4.07 5.85 16.47
C MET A 150 4.92 6.78 17.34
N PRO A 151 5.43 6.38 18.52
CA PRO A 151 6.27 7.26 19.35
C PRO A 151 7.61 7.66 18.71
N ARG A 152 8.00 7.01 17.61
CA ARG A 152 9.23 7.30 16.87
C ARG A 152 9.02 8.24 15.69
N TRP A 153 7.77 8.56 15.36
CA TRP A 153 7.40 9.37 14.21
C TRP A 153 6.81 10.72 14.64
N SER A 154 7.11 11.77 13.88
CA SER A 154 6.56 13.12 14.03
C SER A 154 6.35 13.74 12.64
N GLU A 155 5.64 14.88 12.59
CA GLU A 155 5.42 15.64 11.35
C GLU A 155 6.72 16.12 10.66
N GLU A 156 7.81 16.17 11.38
CA GLU A 156 9.13 16.55 10.86
C GLU A 156 9.78 15.43 10.03
N ILE A 157 9.33 14.18 10.21
CA ILE A 157 9.92 13.03 9.52
C ILE A 157 9.20 12.81 8.19
N PRO A 158 9.93 12.79 7.06
CA PRO A 158 9.32 12.59 5.75
C PRO A 158 8.53 11.29 5.66
N GLY A 159 7.25 11.40 5.30
CA GLY A 159 6.35 10.24 5.20
C GLY A 159 5.43 10.02 6.40
N TYR A 160 5.46 10.90 7.41
CA TYR A 160 4.60 10.78 8.60
C TYR A 160 3.11 10.61 8.26
N GLY A 161 2.60 11.33 7.26
CA GLY A 161 1.21 11.18 6.80
C GLY A 161 0.87 9.73 6.43
N TYR A 162 1.73 9.05 5.65
CA TYR A 162 1.53 7.64 5.28
C TYR A 162 1.55 6.70 6.48
N VAL A 163 2.37 7.03 7.50
CA VAL A 163 2.39 6.25 8.75
C VAL A 163 1.09 6.42 9.52
N LEU A 164 0.51 7.62 9.54
CA LEU A 164 -0.83 7.85 10.09
C LEU A 164 -1.91 7.09 9.30
N GLY A 165 -1.82 7.04 7.97
CA GLY A 165 -2.72 6.24 7.13
C GLY A 165 -2.68 4.76 7.50
N CYS A 166 -1.48 4.17 7.62
CA CYS A 166 -1.31 2.80 8.10
C CYS A 166 -1.84 2.62 9.53
N ARG A 167 -1.64 3.60 10.42
CA ARG A 167 -2.18 3.56 11.79
C ARG A 167 -3.69 3.58 11.80
N ALA A 168 -4.33 4.44 10.99
CA ALA A 168 -5.77 4.51 10.87
C ALA A 168 -6.36 3.18 10.39
N PHE A 169 -5.81 2.62 9.33
CA PHE A 169 -6.24 1.34 8.78
C PHE A 169 -6.08 0.20 9.79
N SER A 170 -4.94 0.14 10.50
CA SER A 170 -4.71 -0.90 11.51
C SER A 170 -5.68 -0.85 12.69
N LEU A 171 -6.16 0.33 13.06
CA LEU A 171 -7.18 0.52 14.09
C LEU A 171 -8.57 0.17 13.58
N GLU A 172 -8.87 0.54 12.35
CA GLU A 172 -10.13 0.25 11.68
C GLU A 172 -10.34 -1.26 11.59
N GLU A 173 -9.36 -2.00 11.04
CA GLU A 173 -9.40 -3.46 10.93
C GLU A 173 -9.51 -4.16 12.31
N ALA A 174 -9.01 -3.53 13.36
CA ALA A 174 -9.15 -4.01 14.74
C ALA A 174 -10.50 -3.61 15.38
N GLY A 175 -11.40 -2.94 14.66
CA GLY A 175 -12.72 -2.48 15.15
C GLY A 175 -12.66 -1.23 16.04
N GLU A 176 -11.53 -0.51 16.08
CA GLU A 176 -11.33 0.68 16.90
C GLU A 176 -11.69 1.97 16.13
N TYR A 177 -12.90 2.02 15.55
CA TYR A 177 -13.34 3.05 14.60
C TYR A 177 -13.26 4.48 15.12
N GLU A 178 -13.64 4.73 16.38
CA GLU A 178 -13.57 6.05 16.99
C GLU A 178 -12.15 6.62 17.07
N ARG A 179 -11.16 5.75 17.14
CA ARG A 179 -9.74 6.12 17.14
C ARG A 179 -9.18 6.20 15.71
N ALA A 180 -9.65 5.36 14.82
CA ALA A 180 -9.18 5.28 13.43
C ALA A 180 -9.54 6.53 12.63
N GLU A 181 -10.80 6.98 12.70
CA GLU A 181 -11.32 8.07 11.86
C GLU A 181 -10.51 9.39 12.01
N PRO A 182 -10.31 9.95 13.22
CA PRO A 182 -9.58 11.21 13.34
C PRO A 182 -8.14 11.11 12.85
N ILE A 183 -7.50 9.95 13.01
CA ILE A 183 -6.13 9.71 12.53
C ILE A 183 -6.11 9.65 10.99
N GLY A 184 -7.04 8.93 10.38
CA GLY A 184 -7.15 8.83 8.92
C GLY A 184 -7.46 10.19 8.28
N ARG A 185 -8.36 10.98 8.86
CA ARG A 185 -8.65 12.34 8.39
C ARG A 185 -7.41 13.23 8.48
N ARG A 186 -6.67 13.17 9.60
CA ARG A 186 -5.42 13.91 9.76
C ARG A 186 -4.36 13.50 8.73
N ALA A 187 -4.27 12.22 8.41
CA ALA A 187 -3.35 11.73 7.37
C ALA A 187 -3.67 12.35 6.00
N VAL A 188 -4.96 12.40 5.62
CA VAL A 188 -5.41 13.03 4.36
C VAL A 188 -5.19 14.55 4.37
N GLU A 189 -5.38 15.24 5.51
CA GLU A 189 -5.03 16.66 5.63
C GLU A 189 -3.54 16.94 5.38
N LEU A 190 -2.66 16.05 5.86
CA LEU A 190 -1.20 16.16 5.65
C LEU A 190 -0.78 15.79 4.23
N ASN A 191 -1.49 14.86 3.61
CA ASN A 191 -1.23 14.40 2.26
C ASN A 191 -2.53 13.94 1.58
N GLU A 192 -3.14 14.83 0.81
CA GLU A 192 -4.38 14.54 0.07
C GLU A 192 -4.25 13.39 -0.95
N ASN A 193 -3.01 13.06 -1.36
CA ASN A 193 -2.74 11.96 -2.29
C ASN A 193 -2.59 10.60 -1.59
N ASP A 194 -2.69 10.54 -0.26
CA ASP A 194 -2.67 9.26 0.47
C ASP A 194 -4.01 8.55 0.35
N ILE A 195 -4.16 7.82 -0.76
CA ILE A 195 -5.35 7.02 -1.05
C ILE A 195 -5.60 5.96 0.03
N TRP A 196 -4.55 5.44 0.70
CA TRP A 196 -4.67 4.45 1.75
C TRP A 196 -5.32 5.01 3.01
N ALA A 197 -4.96 6.23 3.39
CA ALA A 197 -5.61 6.94 4.50
C ALA A 197 -7.07 7.27 4.18
N GLY A 198 -7.33 7.75 2.95
CA GLY A 198 -8.71 7.99 2.47
C GLY A 198 -9.57 6.73 2.51
N HIS A 199 -9.00 5.60 2.13
CA HIS A 199 -9.63 4.29 2.16
C HIS A 199 -9.94 3.82 3.60
N ALA A 200 -9.01 4.02 4.55
CA ALA A 200 -9.24 3.68 5.95
C ALA A 200 -10.46 4.42 6.54
N VAL A 201 -10.62 5.70 6.21
CA VAL A 201 -11.81 6.48 6.63
C VAL A 201 -13.08 5.97 5.93
N ALA A 202 -13.01 5.60 4.65
CA ALA A 202 -14.15 5.01 3.94
C ALA A 202 -14.63 3.73 4.62
N HIS A 203 -13.72 2.84 5.03
CA HIS A 203 -14.03 1.64 5.81
C HIS A 203 -14.73 1.96 7.14
N VAL A 204 -14.20 2.93 7.92
CA VAL A 204 -14.83 3.35 9.18
C VAL A 204 -16.27 3.77 8.95
N LEU A 205 -16.52 4.61 7.93
CA LEU A 205 -17.86 5.12 7.63
C LEU A 205 -18.81 4.01 7.18
N GLU A 206 -18.29 3.01 6.44
CA GLU A 206 -19.06 1.83 6.05
C GLU A 206 -19.43 0.97 7.25
N MET A 207 -18.46 0.61 8.08
CA MET A 207 -18.66 -0.25 9.26
C MET A 207 -19.58 0.38 10.30
N GLN A 208 -19.62 1.71 10.38
CA GLN A 208 -20.56 2.45 11.25
C GLN A 208 -21.92 2.71 10.61
N GLY A 209 -22.15 2.31 9.36
CA GLY A 209 -23.40 2.54 8.64
C GLY A 209 -23.66 4.01 8.29
N ARG A 210 -22.62 4.85 8.25
CA ARG A 210 -22.67 6.28 7.92
C ARG A 210 -22.60 6.51 6.41
N ARG A 211 -23.63 6.03 5.73
CA ARG A 211 -23.69 5.88 4.27
C ARG A 211 -23.52 7.20 3.52
N SER A 212 -24.26 8.24 3.90
CA SER A 212 -24.19 9.56 3.26
C SER A 212 -22.83 10.20 3.48
N ASP A 213 -22.28 10.09 4.68
CA ASP A 213 -20.94 10.62 5.01
C ASP A 213 -19.87 9.90 4.17
N GLY A 214 -20.00 8.58 3.95
CA GLY A 214 -19.08 7.79 3.14
C GLY A 214 -19.09 8.22 1.67
N VAL A 215 -20.26 8.43 1.08
CA VAL A 215 -20.38 8.96 -0.30
C VAL A 215 -19.74 10.36 -0.38
N GLU A 216 -20.06 11.24 0.55
CA GLU A 216 -19.52 12.60 0.60
C GLU A 216 -17.99 12.59 0.76
N TRP A 217 -17.47 11.75 1.67
CA TRP A 217 -16.04 11.60 1.90
C TRP A 217 -15.30 11.22 0.62
N ILE A 218 -15.75 10.18 -0.06
CA ILE A 218 -15.10 9.69 -1.29
C ILE A 218 -15.19 10.74 -2.40
N ASN A 219 -16.36 11.36 -2.61
CA ASN A 219 -16.55 12.38 -3.65
C ASN A 219 -15.68 13.63 -3.42
N ASN A 220 -15.55 14.09 -2.17
CA ASN A 220 -14.77 15.28 -1.84
C ASN A 220 -13.27 15.10 -2.09
N HIS A 221 -12.76 13.87 -2.00
CA HIS A 221 -11.34 13.56 -2.17
C HIS A 221 -11.01 12.91 -3.53
N GLU A 222 -12.00 12.64 -4.37
CA GLU A 222 -11.82 11.93 -5.64
C GLU A 222 -10.77 12.55 -6.55
N LYS A 223 -10.70 13.89 -6.64
CA LYS A 223 -9.76 14.60 -7.51
C LYS A 223 -8.28 14.31 -7.21
N ALA A 224 -7.97 14.01 -5.96
CA ALA A 224 -6.61 13.75 -5.51
C ALA A 224 -6.06 12.41 -6.05
N TRP A 225 -6.91 11.38 -6.17
CA TRP A 225 -6.48 10.02 -6.45
C TRP A 225 -7.06 9.40 -7.74
N SER A 226 -8.21 9.88 -8.26
CA SER A 226 -8.95 9.21 -9.34
C SER A 226 -8.13 9.00 -10.62
N LYS A 227 -7.23 9.92 -10.95
CA LYS A 227 -6.39 9.84 -12.15
C LYS A 227 -5.00 9.24 -11.91
N ARG A 228 -4.54 9.19 -10.68
CA ARG A 228 -3.17 8.85 -10.31
C ARG A 228 -3.05 7.52 -9.58
N GLY A 229 -4.06 7.12 -8.84
CA GLY A 229 -4.01 5.92 -8.00
C GLY A 229 -4.35 4.64 -8.76
N LEU A 230 -3.54 3.60 -8.59
CA LEU A 230 -3.89 2.25 -9.02
C LEU A 230 -5.07 1.69 -8.21
N PHE A 231 -5.27 2.21 -7.00
CA PHE A 231 -6.30 1.78 -6.06
C PHE A 231 -7.64 2.53 -6.21
N ALA A 232 -7.76 3.41 -7.24
CA ALA A 232 -8.95 4.23 -7.46
C ALA A 232 -10.23 3.42 -7.66
N LYS A 233 -10.16 2.33 -8.44
CA LYS A 233 -11.30 1.44 -8.70
C LYS A 233 -11.88 0.87 -7.42
N HIS A 234 -11.03 0.53 -6.45
CA HIS A 234 -11.45 0.02 -5.16
C HIS A 234 -12.19 1.07 -4.31
N LEU A 235 -11.77 2.34 -4.35
CA LEU A 235 -12.51 3.41 -3.68
C LEU A 235 -13.88 3.69 -4.32
N TRP A 236 -13.99 3.64 -5.64
CA TRP A 236 -15.30 3.73 -6.31
C TRP A 236 -16.20 2.56 -5.96
N TRP A 237 -15.62 1.37 -5.78
CA TRP A 237 -16.36 0.21 -5.30
C TRP A 237 -16.88 0.44 -3.87
N HIS A 238 -16.10 1.01 -2.93
CA HIS A 238 -16.58 1.40 -1.60
C HIS A 238 -17.71 2.42 -1.67
N ARG A 239 -17.59 3.45 -2.53
CA ARG A 239 -18.68 4.39 -2.76
C ARG A 239 -19.96 3.66 -3.21
N SER A 240 -19.80 2.67 -4.08
CA SER A 240 -20.93 1.87 -4.58
C SER A 240 -21.54 0.98 -3.51
N LEU A 241 -20.78 0.51 -2.51
CA LEU A 241 -21.34 -0.17 -1.34
C LEU A 241 -22.26 0.76 -0.54
N HIS A 242 -21.88 2.02 -0.33
CA HIS A 242 -22.74 3.00 0.31
C HIS A 242 -24.03 3.24 -0.50
N TYR A 243 -23.94 3.39 -1.83
CA TYR A 243 -25.13 3.51 -2.69
C TYR A 243 -26.01 2.26 -2.64
N LEU A 244 -25.43 1.07 -2.62
CA LEU A 244 -26.15 -0.19 -2.51
C LEU A 244 -26.99 -0.24 -1.23
N GLU A 245 -26.40 0.12 -0.10
CA GLU A 245 -27.06 0.18 1.21
C GLU A 245 -28.15 1.25 1.30
N MET A 246 -28.08 2.29 0.46
CA MET A 246 -29.12 3.31 0.30
C MET A 246 -30.20 2.91 -0.71
N ASN A 247 -30.13 1.69 -1.29
CA ASN A 247 -30.98 1.21 -2.39
C ASN A 247 -30.92 2.09 -3.67
N ASN A 248 -29.82 2.82 -3.85
CA ASN A 248 -29.58 3.61 -5.07
C ASN A 248 -28.90 2.75 -6.14
N PHE A 249 -29.61 1.74 -6.62
CA PHE A 249 -29.08 0.75 -7.57
C PHE A 249 -28.66 1.37 -8.92
N SER A 250 -29.31 2.45 -9.35
CA SER A 250 -28.93 3.13 -10.58
C SER A 250 -27.52 3.75 -10.48
N ALA A 251 -27.18 4.34 -9.33
CA ALA A 251 -25.85 4.87 -9.10
C ALA A 251 -24.79 3.76 -9.00
N VAL A 252 -25.16 2.58 -8.44
CA VAL A 252 -24.26 1.42 -8.41
C VAL A 252 -23.95 0.90 -9.81
N LEU A 253 -24.96 0.74 -10.66
CA LEU A 253 -24.79 0.27 -12.04
C LEU A 253 -24.00 1.27 -12.88
N ASP A 254 -24.27 2.58 -12.73
CA ASP A 254 -23.53 3.64 -13.42
C ASP A 254 -22.05 3.63 -13.02
N ALA A 255 -21.74 3.48 -11.73
CA ALA A 255 -20.37 3.37 -11.24
C ALA A 255 -19.69 2.07 -11.70
N TYR A 256 -20.43 0.95 -11.76
CA TYR A 256 -19.93 -0.30 -12.29
C TYR A 256 -19.45 -0.12 -13.74
N ASP A 257 -20.29 0.43 -14.60
CA ASP A 257 -20.03 0.56 -16.04
C ASP A 257 -18.97 1.61 -16.36
N ARG A 258 -18.85 2.69 -15.57
CA ARG A 258 -18.03 3.85 -15.90
C ARG A 258 -16.76 4.01 -15.11
N GLU A 259 -16.67 3.38 -13.94
CA GLU A 259 -15.57 3.67 -13.00
C GLU A 259 -14.77 2.41 -12.66
N PHE A 260 -15.35 1.38 -12.07
CA PHE A 260 -14.56 0.28 -11.60
C PHE A 260 -14.53 -0.97 -12.48
N TRP A 261 -15.41 -1.06 -13.51
CA TRP A 261 -15.36 -2.11 -14.53
C TRP A 261 -15.51 -1.58 -15.96
N LEU A 262 -15.05 -0.35 -16.21
CA LEU A 262 -15.08 0.28 -17.55
C LEU A 262 -14.32 -0.55 -18.59
N GLU A 263 -13.21 -1.16 -18.18
CA GLU A 263 -12.39 -2.03 -19.01
C GLU A 263 -12.05 -3.31 -18.22
N PRO A 264 -11.98 -4.48 -18.91
CA PRO A 264 -11.54 -5.71 -18.29
C PRO A 264 -10.17 -5.54 -17.61
N SER A 265 -10.00 -6.15 -16.45
CA SER A 265 -8.78 -6.07 -15.64
C SER A 265 -8.31 -7.47 -15.27
N GLU A 266 -7.00 -7.68 -15.22
CA GLU A 266 -6.37 -8.89 -14.69
C GLU A 266 -6.01 -8.76 -13.20
N ASP A 267 -6.24 -7.58 -12.62
CA ASP A 267 -6.01 -7.34 -11.21
C ASP A 267 -7.04 -8.09 -10.35
N ASN A 268 -6.55 -8.85 -9.39
CA ASN A 268 -7.40 -9.67 -8.52
C ASN A 268 -8.41 -8.83 -7.73
N ILE A 269 -8.04 -7.64 -7.28
CA ILE A 269 -8.94 -6.75 -6.51
C ILE A 269 -10.07 -6.26 -7.40
N ASP A 270 -9.76 -5.84 -8.63
CA ASP A 270 -10.76 -5.39 -9.61
C ASP A 270 -11.77 -6.50 -9.92
N ILE A 271 -11.28 -7.73 -10.18
CA ILE A 271 -12.13 -8.90 -10.46
C ILE A 271 -13.02 -9.22 -9.27
N CYS A 272 -12.45 -9.28 -8.06
CA CYS A 272 -13.20 -9.58 -6.84
C CYS A 272 -14.26 -8.50 -6.55
N ASN A 273 -13.93 -7.23 -6.67
CA ASN A 273 -14.84 -6.11 -6.44
C ASN A 273 -16.01 -6.15 -7.41
N SER A 274 -15.72 -6.29 -8.69
CA SER A 274 -16.74 -6.31 -9.75
C SER A 274 -17.67 -7.52 -9.60
N SER A 275 -17.12 -8.71 -9.40
CA SER A 275 -17.90 -9.93 -9.20
C SER A 275 -18.76 -9.85 -7.93
N SER A 276 -18.19 -9.31 -6.84
CA SER A 276 -18.92 -9.17 -5.58
C SER A 276 -20.06 -8.17 -5.68
N MET A 277 -19.91 -7.10 -6.48
CA MET A 277 -20.97 -6.11 -6.67
C MET A 277 -22.14 -6.70 -7.47
N LEU A 278 -21.86 -7.41 -8.57
CA LEU A 278 -22.91 -8.08 -9.35
C LEU A 278 -23.65 -9.13 -8.50
N MET A 279 -22.93 -9.89 -7.68
CA MET A 279 -23.55 -10.87 -6.80
C MET A 279 -24.50 -10.19 -5.78
N ARG A 280 -24.08 -9.07 -5.17
CA ARG A 280 -24.92 -8.30 -4.24
C ARG A 280 -26.18 -7.76 -4.91
N LEU A 281 -26.05 -7.17 -6.10
CA LEU A 281 -27.20 -6.68 -6.89
C LEU A 281 -28.17 -7.83 -7.21
N HIS A 282 -27.63 -8.98 -7.68
CA HIS A 282 -28.44 -10.17 -7.97
C HIS A 282 -29.21 -10.64 -6.73
N MET A 283 -28.55 -10.73 -5.56
CA MET A 283 -29.20 -11.14 -4.29
C MET A 283 -30.30 -10.17 -3.85
N LEU A 284 -30.24 -8.91 -4.26
CA LEU A 284 -31.26 -7.89 -4.01
C LEU A 284 -32.35 -7.86 -5.11
N GLY A 285 -32.31 -8.79 -6.08
CA GLY A 285 -33.28 -8.90 -7.15
C GLY A 285 -33.14 -7.85 -8.26
N VAL A 286 -31.98 -7.17 -8.33
CA VAL A 286 -31.67 -6.24 -9.41
C VAL A 286 -31.17 -7.06 -10.60
N PRO A 287 -31.72 -6.86 -11.82
CA PRO A 287 -31.20 -7.55 -13.03
C PRO A 287 -29.79 -7.07 -13.36
N VAL A 288 -28.86 -8.00 -13.53
CA VAL A 288 -27.45 -7.79 -13.86
C VAL A 288 -26.98 -8.81 -14.90
#